data_910e8a18aa01e7e33204f5dfe8b3e7d1
#
_entry.id   910e8a18aa01e7e33204f5dfe8b3e7d1
#
_cell.length_a   1.000
_cell.length_b   1.000
_cell.length_c   1.000
_cell.angle_alpha   90.00
_cell.angle_beta   90.00
_cell.angle_gamma   90.00
#
_symmetry.space_group_name_H-M   'P 1'
#
loop_
_entity.id
_entity.type
_entity.pdbx_description
1 polymer ?
#
loop_
_entity_poly.entity_id
_entity_poly.type
_entity_poly.pdbx_seq_one_letter_code
_entity_poly.pdbx_strand_id
1 'polypeptide(L)'
;MPNLIEVQKSSYDQFLQIGVAAENRQNVGLQEVFRSVFPIRDFSEKAELQFVRYELEEPKYDVEECQQRGMTFAAPLKVTLRLVVWDTDEETGARSIRDIKEQDVYMGDMPLMTRSGTFIVAGTERVVVSQMHRSPGVFFDHDKGKTHSSGKYLFAARVIPYRGSWLDFEFDAKALAYVRIDRRRKL
;
A
#
# COMPACT_ATOMS: atom_id res chain seq x y z
N MET A 1 -25.21 23.30 -3.64
CA MET A 1 -23.77 23.51 -3.87
C MET A 1 -23.06 22.19 -3.77
N PRO A 2 -22.14 21.83 -4.68
CA PRO A 2 -21.37 20.61 -4.52
C PRO A 2 -20.47 20.71 -3.25
N ASN A 3 -20.38 19.60 -2.53
CA ASN A 3 -19.50 19.52 -1.36
C ASN A 3 -18.06 19.30 -1.82
N LEU A 4 -17.24 20.32 -1.73
CA LEU A 4 -15.86 20.29 -2.24
C LEU A 4 -14.91 19.37 -1.47
N ILE A 5 -15.27 19.00 -0.23
CA ILE A 5 -14.50 18.09 0.60
C ILE A 5 -15.01 16.64 0.58
N GLU A 6 -16.08 16.38 -0.16
CA GLU A 6 -16.69 15.04 -0.22
C GLU A 6 -15.73 14.00 -0.79
N VAL A 7 -14.90 14.37 -1.76
CA VAL A 7 -13.91 13.49 -2.38
C VAL A 7 -12.93 12.94 -1.34
N GLN A 8 -12.40 13.79 -0.47
CA GLN A 8 -11.46 13.37 0.57
C GLN A 8 -12.17 12.55 1.64
N LYS A 9 -13.36 12.96 2.08
CA LYS A 9 -14.12 12.26 3.11
C LYS A 9 -14.56 10.87 2.65
N SER A 10 -15.21 10.78 1.50
CA SER A 10 -15.68 9.50 0.97
C SER A 10 -14.53 8.54 0.65
N SER A 11 -13.41 9.05 0.13
CA SER A 11 -12.21 8.25 -0.13
C SER A 11 -11.63 7.65 1.15
N TYR A 12 -11.56 8.44 2.23
CA TYR A 12 -11.00 7.95 3.49
C TYR A 12 -11.96 7.03 4.24
N ASP A 13 -13.26 7.30 4.19
CA ASP A 13 -14.29 6.41 4.74
C ASP A 13 -14.29 5.06 4.01
N GLN A 14 -14.14 5.06 2.69
CA GLN A 14 -14.00 3.84 1.89
C GLN A 14 -12.71 3.10 2.19
N PHE A 15 -11.62 3.83 2.44
CA PHE A 15 -10.33 3.22 2.80
C PHE A 15 -10.38 2.48 4.14
N LEU A 16 -10.94 3.12 5.17
CA LEU A 16 -10.98 2.55 6.52
C LEU A 16 -12.20 1.66 6.77
N GLN A 17 -13.34 1.92 6.12
CA GLN A 17 -14.61 1.20 6.31
C GLN A 17 -15.01 1.05 7.79
N ILE A 18 -14.82 2.09 8.61
CA ILE A 18 -15.07 2.05 10.06
C ILE A 18 -16.54 1.74 10.37
N GLY A 19 -17.47 2.36 9.63
CA GLY A 19 -18.92 2.17 9.82
C GLY A 19 -19.47 0.83 9.33
N VAL A 20 -18.64 -0.04 8.79
CA VAL A 20 -19.03 -1.34 8.23
C VAL A 20 -18.53 -2.46 9.12
N ALA A 21 -19.42 -3.39 9.49
CA ALA A 21 -19.05 -4.58 10.24
C ALA A 21 -17.97 -5.37 9.49
N ALA A 22 -17.01 -5.94 10.22
CA ALA A 22 -15.83 -6.58 9.65
C ALA A 22 -16.15 -7.64 8.60
N GLU A 23 -17.24 -8.36 8.79
CA GLU A 23 -17.74 -9.41 7.88
C GLU A 23 -18.27 -8.88 6.55
N ASN A 24 -18.78 -7.66 6.56
CA ASN A 24 -19.43 -7.03 5.41
C ASN A 24 -18.52 -6.07 4.65
N ARG A 25 -17.25 -5.92 5.08
CA ARG A 25 -16.29 -5.03 4.44
C ARG A 25 -15.95 -5.49 3.03
N GLN A 26 -15.99 -4.54 2.12
CA GLN A 26 -15.58 -4.77 0.74
C GLN A 26 -14.06 -4.93 0.65
N ASN A 27 -13.60 -5.65 -0.38
CA ASN A 27 -12.17 -5.84 -0.61
C ASN A 27 -11.56 -4.61 -1.31
N VAL A 28 -11.55 -3.48 -0.61
CA VAL A 28 -10.98 -2.20 -1.06
C VAL A 28 -10.24 -1.55 0.11
N GLY A 29 -9.31 -0.64 -0.20
CA GLY A 29 -8.58 0.13 0.79
C GLY A 29 -7.75 -0.74 1.75
N LEU A 30 -7.90 -0.53 3.05
CA LEU A 30 -7.13 -1.24 4.07
C LEU A 30 -7.40 -2.75 4.09
N GLN A 31 -8.63 -3.16 3.83
CA GLN A 31 -9.01 -4.57 3.71
C GLN A 31 -8.26 -5.27 2.57
N GLU A 32 -8.18 -4.64 1.42
CA GLU A 32 -7.45 -5.16 0.26
C GLU A 32 -5.94 -5.27 0.55
N VAL A 33 -5.36 -4.29 1.22
CA VAL A 33 -3.94 -4.31 1.61
C VAL A 33 -3.64 -5.52 2.49
N PHE A 34 -4.43 -5.77 3.53
CA PHE A 34 -4.25 -6.96 4.37
C PHE A 34 -4.42 -8.25 3.59
N ARG A 35 -5.44 -8.36 2.76
CA ARG A 35 -5.67 -9.55 1.94
C ARG A 35 -4.59 -9.79 0.87
N SER A 36 -3.90 -8.76 0.44
CA SER A 36 -2.78 -8.89 -0.51
C SER A 36 -1.50 -9.43 0.14
N VAL A 37 -1.30 -9.15 1.42
CA VAL A 37 -0.14 -9.61 2.18
C VAL A 37 -0.36 -10.99 2.77
N PHE A 38 -1.56 -11.26 3.29
CA PHE A 38 -1.92 -12.53 3.90
C PHE A 38 -2.69 -13.43 2.91
N PRO A 39 -2.57 -14.75 3.02
CA PRO A 39 -1.85 -15.49 4.05
C PRO A 39 -0.33 -15.53 3.83
N ILE A 40 0.42 -15.53 4.92
CA ILE A 40 1.86 -15.76 4.91
C ILE A 40 2.10 -17.23 5.25
N ARG A 41 2.80 -17.94 4.35
CA ARG A 41 3.08 -19.37 4.49
C ARG A 41 4.53 -19.61 4.83
N ASP A 42 4.77 -20.59 5.67
CA ASP A 42 6.12 -21.11 5.94
C ASP A 42 6.67 -21.84 4.69
N PHE A 43 7.98 -21.85 4.55
CA PHE A 43 8.68 -22.54 3.46
C PHE A 43 8.34 -24.05 3.40
N SER A 44 8.11 -24.70 4.55
CA SER A 44 7.71 -26.08 4.65
C SER A 44 6.20 -26.31 4.47
N GLU A 45 5.43 -25.23 4.26
CA GLU A 45 3.96 -25.23 4.19
C GLU A 45 3.25 -25.89 5.38
N LYS A 46 3.95 -26.01 6.52
CA LYS A 46 3.40 -26.58 7.76
C LYS A 46 2.70 -25.55 8.63
N ALA A 47 2.92 -24.27 8.40
CA ALA A 47 2.29 -23.19 9.14
C ALA A 47 1.82 -22.10 8.17
N GLU A 48 0.68 -21.49 8.48
CA GLU A 48 0.11 -20.39 7.72
C GLU A 48 -0.44 -19.34 8.68
N LEU A 49 -0.02 -18.09 8.48
CA LEU A 49 -0.55 -16.95 9.21
C LEU A 49 -1.61 -16.27 8.35
N GLN A 50 -2.84 -16.28 8.81
CA GLN A 50 -4.01 -15.76 8.12
C GLN A 50 -4.48 -14.45 8.73
N PHE A 51 -4.97 -13.55 7.89
CA PHE A 51 -5.69 -12.36 8.31
C PHE A 51 -7.17 -12.71 8.50
N VAL A 52 -7.74 -12.34 9.65
CA VAL A 52 -9.16 -12.55 9.95
C VAL A 52 -9.92 -11.24 9.77
N ARG A 53 -9.58 -10.21 10.54
CA ARG A 53 -10.21 -8.89 10.50
C ARG A 53 -9.30 -7.83 11.08
N TYR A 54 -9.63 -6.57 10.83
CA TYR A 54 -9.04 -5.44 11.55
C TYR A 54 -10.14 -4.64 12.24
N GLU A 55 -9.76 -3.97 13.31
CA GLU A 55 -10.64 -3.09 14.07
C GLU A 55 -9.86 -1.82 14.45
N LEU A 56 -10.56 -0.70 14.40
CA LEU A 56 -10.07 0.57 14.93
C LEU A 56 -10.77 0.81 16.26
N GLU A 57 -9.99 0.96 17.32
CA GLU A 57 -10.51 1.29 18.64
C GLU A 57 -10.90 2.77 18.71
N GLU A 58 -11.56 3.14 19.80
CA GLU A 58 -11.85 4.55 20.05
C GLU A 58 -10.56 5.34 20.27
N PRO A 59 -10.46 6.56 19.69
CA PRO A 59 -9.32 7.41 19.92
C PRO A 59 -9.23 7.80 21.40
N LYS A 60 -8.02 7.82 21.92
CA LYS A 60 -7.76 8.14 23.34
C LYS A 60 -8.13 9.58 23.70
N TYR A 61 -7.95 10.49 22.75
CA TYR A 61 -8.22 11.92 22.91
C TYR A 61 -9.08 12.41 21.75
N ASP A 62 -9.93 13.41 22.02
CA ASP A 62 -10.70 14.07 20.98
C ASP A 62 -9.86 15.07 20.16
N VAL A 63 -10.47 15.70 19.18
CA VAL A 63 -9.80 16.64 18.27
C VAL A 63 -9.26 17.86 19.02
N GLU A 64 -10.04 18.44 19.93
CA GLU A 64 -9.68 19.66 20.67
C GLU A 64 -8.53 19.36 21.63
N GLU A 65 -8.57 18.25 22.33
CA GLU A 65 -7.54 17.82 23.24
C GLU A 65 -6.23 17.49 22.52
N CYS A 66 -6.28 16.86 21.35
CA CYS A 66 -5.12 16.62 20.51
C CYS A 66 -4.45 17.94 20.04
N GLN A 67 -5.25 18.94 19.68
CA GLN A 67 -4.73 20.25 19.29
C GLN A 67 -4.05 20.97 20.47
N GLN A 68 -4.67 20.96 21.64
CA GLN A 68 -4.12 21.61 22.83
C GLN A 68 -2.85 20.94 23.34
N ARG A 69 -2.78 19.61 23.29
CA ARG A 69 -1.62 18.82 23.77
C ARG A 69 -0.53 18.63 22.74
N GLY A 70 -0.72 19.07 21.50
CA GLY A 70 0.24 18.84 20.43
C GLY A 70 0.32 17.38 19.98
N MET A 71 -0.78 16.63 20.07
CA MET A 71 -0.86 15.21 19.73
C MET A 71 -1.51 15.00 18.36
N THR A 72 -1.37 13.77 17.85
CA THR A 72 -2.03 13.35 16.61
C THR A 72 -3.38 12.69 16.94
N PHE A 73 -4.44 13.13 16.24
CA PHE A 73 -5.75 12.49 16.35
C PHE A 73 -5.75 11.19 15.59
N ALA A 74 -5.66 10.08 16.32
CA ALA A 74 -5.52 8.74 15.77
C ALA A 74 -6.24 7.71 16.64
N ALA A 75 -6.61 6.59 16.02
CA ALA A 75 -7.18 5.43 16.70
C ALA A 75 -6.22 4.25 16.64
N PRO A 76 -6.12 3.43 17.70
CA PRO A 76 -5.35 2.21 17.67
C PRO A 76 -5.93 1.22 16.66
N LEU A 77 -5.06 0.71 15.78
CA LEU A 77 -5.40 -0.33 14.81
C LEU A 77 -5.02 -1.69 15.38
N LYS A 78 -6.00 -2.53 15.56
CA LYS A 78 -5.84 -3.94 15.94
C LYS A 78 -6.19 -4.84 14.77
N VAL A 79 -5.40 -5.87 14.59
CA VAL A 79 -5.60 -6.88 13.56
C VAL A 79 -5.69 -8.25 14.21
N THR A 80 -6.77 -8.97 13.94
CA THR A 80 -6.92 -10.35 14.38
C THR A 80 -6.23 -11.25 13.36
N LEU A 81 -5.18 -11.92 13.82
CA LEU A 81 -4.42 -12.89 13.04
C LEU A 81 -4.66 -14.30 13.56
N ARG A 82 -4.70 -15.25 12.64
CA ARG A 82 -4.89 -16.66 12.92
C ARG A 82 -3.70 -17.45 12.40
N LEU A 83 -3.00 -18.14 13.30
CA LEU A 83 -1.95 -19.09 12.95
C LEU A 83 -2.55 -20.47 12.88
N VAL A 84 -2.43 -21.12 11.73
CA VAL A 84 -2.85 -22.51 11.52
C VAL A 84 -1.61 -23.35 11.29
N VAL A 85 -1.47 -24.42 12.08
CA VAL A 85 -0.37 -25.38 11.95
C VAL A 85 -0.94 -26.72 11.53
N TRP A 86 -0.35 -27.32 10.49
CA TRP A 86 -0.75 -28.65 9.98
C TRP A 86 0.30 -29.69 10.26
N ASP A 87 -0.17 -30.90 10.55
CA ASP A 87 0.62 -32.11 10.45
C ASP A 87 0.34 -32.78 9.10
N THR A 88 1.38 -33.20 8.44
CA THR A 88 1.27 -34.00 7.21
C THR A 88 1.65 -35.42 7.51
N ASP A 89 0.76 -36.33 7.24
CA ASP A 89 1.03 -37.76 7.32
C ASP A 89 1.98 -38.16 6.18
N GLU A 90 3.13 -38.73 6.52
CA GLU A 90 4.18 -39.09 5.57
C GLU A 90 3.76 -40.24 4.62
N GLU A 91 2.84 -41.10 5.05
CA GLU A 91 2.40 -42.26 4.26
C GLU A 91 1.26 -41.92 3.29
N THR A 92 0.31 -41.08 3.72
CA THR A 92 -0.90 -40.80 2.92
C THR A 92 -0.84 -39.38 2.27
N GLY A 93 0.07 -38.50 2.70
CA GLY A 93 0.12 -37.10 2.26
C GLY A 93 -1.08 -36.26 2.77
N ALA A 94 -1.92 -36.84 3.62
CA ALA A 94 -3.07 -36.13 4.18
C ALA A 94 -2.65 -35.03 5.16
N ARG A 95 -3.23 -33.85 5.00
CA ARG A 95 -3.01 -32.73 5.94
C ARG A 95 -4.11 -32.70 6.99
N SER A 96 -3.73 -32.70 8.24
CA SER A 96 -4.63 -32.49 9.39
C SER A 96 -4.22 -31.23 10.15
N ILE A 97 -5.21 -30.50 10.67
CA ILE A 97 -4.95 -29.33 11.50
C ILE A 97 -4.45 -29.79 12.87
N ARG A 98 -3.22 -29.41 13.20
CA ARG A 98 -2.63 -29.72 14.50
C ARG A 98 -3.03 -28.69 15.56
N ASP A 99 -2.99 -27.42 15.22
CA ASP A 99 -3.25 -26.32 16.16
C ASP A 99 -3.76 -25.08 15.41
N ILE A 100 -4.65 -24.34 16.07
CA ILE A 100 -5.13 -23.03 15.59
C ILE A 100 -5.01 -22.06 16.75
N LYS A 101 -4.25 -20.97 16.54
CA LYS A 101 -4.14 -19.87 17.50
C LYS A 101 -4.63 -18.60 16.86
N GLU A 102 -5.48 -17.88 17.54
CA GLU A 102 -6.00 -16.59 17.10
C GLU A 102 -5.66 -15.53 18.15
N GLN A 103 -5.17 -14.39 17.70
CA GLN A 103 -4.75 -13.31 18.59
C GLN A 103 -4.95 -11.95 17.90
N ASP A 104 -5.37 -10.96 18.71
CA ASP A 104 -5.40 -9.57 18.31
C ASP A 104 -4.02 -8.95 18.49
N VAL A 105 -3.52 -8.35 17.43
CA VAL A 105 -2.19 -7.73 17.39
C VAL A 105 -2.37 -6.23 17.15
N TYR A 106 -1.75 -5.43 18.00
CA TYR A 106 -1.66 -3.99 17.79
C TYR A 106 -0.67 -3.67 16.67
N MET A 107 -1.14 -2.99 15.63
CA MET A 107 -0.35 -2.67 14.43
C MET A 107 0.13 -1.21 14.40
N GLY A 108 -0.32 -0.39 15.33
CA GLY A 108 0.01 1.03 15.39
C GLY A 108 -1.24 1.90 15.46
N ASP A 109 -1.04 3.21 15.43
CA ASP A 109 -2.12 4.19 15.44
C ASP A 109 -2.42 4.67 14.02
N MET A 110 -3.70 4.60 13.65
CA MET A 110 -4.18 5.09 12.35
C MET A 110 -4.76 6.50 12.53
N PRO A 111 -4.22 7.52 11.85
CA PRO A 111 -4.77 8.87 11.90
C PRO A 111 -6.24 8.88 11.47
N LEU A 112 -7.06 9.63 12.17
CA LEU A 112 -8.48 9.79 11.85
C LEU A 112 -8.74 11.14 11.19
N MET A 113 -9.67 11.14 10.25
CA MET A 113 -10.14 12.37 9.62
C MET A 113 -11.20 13.04 10.48
N THR A 114 -11.11 14.36 10.63
CA THR A 114 -12.10 15.17 11.32
C THR A 114 -13.36 15.36 10.47
N ARG A 115 -14.41 15.90 11.05
CA ARG A 115 -15.67 16.21 10.32
C ARG A 115 -15.47 17.21 9.18
N SER A 116 -14.45 18.07 9.26
CA SER A 116 -14.09 19.03 8.22
C SER A 116 -13.18 18.47 7.12
N GLY A 117 -12.84 17.19 7.17
CA GLY A 117 -11.99 16.54 6.16
C GLY A 117 -10.49 16.80 6.37
N THR A 118 -10.09 17.17 7.58
CA THR A 118 -8.72 17.47 7.97
C THR A 118 -8.15 16.38 8.86
N PHE A 119 -6.84 16.40 9.06
CA PHE A 119 -6.12 15.57 10.03
C PHE A 119 -5.44 16.45 11.06
N ILE A 120 -5.41 16.01 12.30
CA ILE A 120 -4.63 16.66 13.36
C ILE A 120 -3.34 15.87 13.54
N VAL A 121 -2.23 16.47 13.17
CA VAL A 121 -0.88 15.87 13.26
C VAL A 121 0.01 16.72 14.14
N ALA A 122 0.43 16.18 15.27
CA ALA A 122 1.20 16.90 16.28
C ALA A 122 0.57 18.27 16.67
N GLY A 123 -0.75 18.27 16.86
CA GLY A 123 -1.53 19.45 17.21
C GLY A 123 -1.82 20.43 16.07
N THR A 124 -1.28 20.18 14.88
CA THR A 124 -1.47 21.03 13.70
C THR A 124 -2.55 20.43 12.79
N GLU A 125 -3.53 21.24 12.41
CA GLU A 125 -4.54 20.84 11.44
C GLU A 125 -3.96 20.84 10.02
N ARG A 126 -4.10 19.71 9.31
CA ARG A 126 -3.55 19.49 7.98
C ARG A 126 -4.58 18.89 7.05
N VAL A 127 -4.44 19.18 5.77
CA VAL A 127 -5.27 18.65 4.69
C VAL A 127 -4.40 17.89 3.71
N VAL A 128 -4.88 16.73 3.29
CA VAL A 128 -4.23 15.97 2.20
C VAL A 128 -4.64 16.59 0.87
N VAL A 129 -3.66 17.04 0.11
CA VAL A 129 -3.87 17.64 -1.20
C VAL A 129 -3.44 16.65 -2.28
N SER A 130 -4.29 16.43 -3.28
CA SER A 130 -3.97 15.58 -4.43
C SER A 130 -2.77 16.16 -5.19
N GLN A 131 -1.78 15.32 -5.45
CA GLN A 131 -0.59 15.67 -6.19
C GLN A 131 -0.58 14.96 -7.54
N MET A 132 -0.37 15.71 -8.61
CA MET A 132 -0.21 15.15 -9.95
C MET A 132 1.15 14.47 -10.06
N HIS A 133 1.16 13.25 -10.57
CA HIS A 133 2.38 12.52 -10.88
C HIS A 133 2.26 11.83 -12.24
N ARG A 134 3.39 11.40 -12.79
CA ARG A 134 3.41 10.64 -14.02
C ARG A 134 2.75 9.28 -13.82
N SER A 135 1.87 8.88 -14.73
CA SER A 135 1.17 7.59 -14.64
C SER A 135 2.16 6.44 -14.58
N PRO A 136 1.92 5.41 -13.75
CA PRO A 136 2.64 4.14 -13.87
C PRO A 136 2.42 3.52 -15.25
N GLY A 137 3.43 2.86 -15.77
CA GLY A 137 3.35 2.19 -17.07
C GLY A 137 4.67 2.18 -17.82
N VAL A 138 4.63 1.77 -19.06
CA VAL A 138 5.77 1.75 -19.97
C VAL A 138 5.62 2.84 -21.01
N PHE A 139 6.63 3.68 -21.13
CA PHE A 139 6.69 4.77 -22.08
C PHE A 139 7.81 4.51 -23.09
N PHE A 140 7.48 4.62 -24.36
CA PHE A 140 8.44 4.50 -25.46
C PHE A 140 8.72 5.88 -26.03
N ASP A 141 9.99 6.18 -26.26
CA ASP A 141 10.44 7.46 -26.78
C ASP A 141 11.62 7.27 -27.75
N HIS A 142 11.97 8.32 -28.48
CA HIS A 142 13.13 8.37 -29.34
C HIS A 142 13.68 9.80 -29.45
N ASP A 143 14.96 9.93 -29.74
CA ASP A 143 15.69 11.20 -29.80
C ASP A 143 15.46 12.00 -31.12
N LYS A 144 14.68 11.49 -32.04
CA LYS A 144 14.47 12.04 -33.40
C LYS A 144 15.77 12.21 -34.21
N GLY A 145 16.77 11.38 -33.93
CA GLY A 145 18.05 11.43 -34.63
C GLY A 145 18.97 12.60 -34.23
N LYS A 146 18.69 13.27 -33.11
CA LYS A 146 19.46 14.45 -32.68
C LYS A 146 20.75 14.14 -31.94
N THR A 147 20.84 12.98 -31.29
CA THR A 147 21.94 12.64 -30.42
C THR A 147 23.16 12.11 -31.14
N HIS A 148 22.99 11.49 -32.31
CA HIS A 148 24.06 10.91 -33.08
C HIS A 148 24.19 11.53 -34.46
N SER A 149 25.43 11.76 -34.92
CA SER A 149 25.73 12.42 -36.19
C SER A 149 25.19 11.70 -37.44
N SER A 150 24.92 10.40 -37.36
CA SER A 150 24.34 9.58 -38.44
C SER A 150 22.86 9.84 -38.69
N GLY A 151 22.16 10.61 -37.85
CA GLY A 151 20.71 10.82 -37.92
C GLY A 151 19.88 9.59 -37.57
N LYS A 152 20.50 8.51 -37.06
CA LYS A 152 19.81 7.30 -36.65
C LYS A 152 18.96 7.58 -35.40
N TYR A 153 17.71 7.12 -35.42
CA TYR A 153 16.83 7.21 -34.25
C TYR A 153 17.30 6.25 -33.16
N LEU A 154 17.56 6.81 -31.98
CA LEU A 154 17.87 6.05 -30.79
C LEU A 154 16.61 5.90 -29.97
N PHE A 155 16.16 4.66 -29.79
CA PHE A 155 14.95 4.34 -29.06
C PHE A 155 15.25 4.17 -27.57
N ALA A 156 14.28 4.53 -26.75
CA ALA A 156 14.31 4.35 -25.31
C ALA A 156 12.96 3.84 -24.81
N ALA A 157 13.00 3.05 -23.77
CA ALA A 157 11.80 2.64 -23.06
C ALA A 157 11.98 2.92 -21.56
N ARG A 158 10.97 3.49 -20.95
CA ARG A 158 10.96 3.80 -19.52
C ARG A 158 9.83 3.07 -18.82
N VAL A 159 10.18 2.26 -17.85
CA VAL A 159 9.22 1.57 -16.99
C VAL A 159 9.08 2.37 -15.69
N ILE A 160 7.88 2.86 -15.44
CA ILE A 160 7.53 3.63 -14.25
C ILE A 160 6.60 2.76 -13.40
N PRO A 161 7.03 2.28 -12.23
CA PRO A 161 6.17 1.54 -11.32
C PRO A 161 5.23 2.48 -10.57
N TYR A 162 4.18 1.93 -9.99
CA TYR A 162 3.31 2.67 -9.07
C TYR A 162 4.10 3.18 -7.85
N ARG A 163 4.99 2.32 -7.33
CA ARG A 163 5.90 2.64 -6.23
C ARG A 163 7.20 1.86 -6.41
N GLY A 164 8.33 2.56 -6.45
CA GLY A 164 9.66 1.96 -6.59
C GLY A 164 10.54 2.70 -7.58
N SER A 165 11.68 2.09 -7.89
CA SER A 165 12.69 2.65 -8.77
C SER A 165 12.29 2.58 -10.24
N TRP A 166 12.62 3.61 -11.00
CA TRP A 166 12.40 3.65 -12.43
C TRP A 166 13.44 2.81 -13.15
N LEU A 167 13.04 2.17 -14.25
CA LEU A 167 13.89 1.38 -15.11
C LEU A 167 13.88 1.98 -16.51
N ASP A 168 15.02 2.44 -16.97
CA ASP A 168 15.21 3.00 -18.31
C ASP A 168 16.03 2.04 -19.18
N PHE A 169 15.49 1.70 -20.35
CA PHE A 169 16.21 1.00 -21.41
C PHE A 169 16.58 2.00 -22.49
N GLU A 170 17.83 2.03 -22.89
CA GLU A 170 18.33 2.91 -23.94
C GLU A 170 19.10 2.09 -24.98
N PHE A 171 18.90 2.42 -26.26
CA PHE A 171 19.68 1.82 -27.34
C PHE A 171 20.73 2.79 -27.84
N ASP A 172 21.91 2.27 -28.09
CA ASP A 172 23.02 2.99 -28.70
C ASP A 172 22.93 2.94 -30.25
N ALA A 173 23.68 3.80 -30.93
CA ALA A 173 23.83 3.78 -32.39
C ALA A 173 24.33 2.44 -32.95
N LYS A 174 25.05 1.66 -32.13
CA LYS A 174 25.52 0.29 -32.43
C LYS A 174 24.47 -0.80 -32.16
N ALA A 175 23.24 -0.41 -31.84
CA ALA A 175 22.15 -1.31 -31.44
C ALA A 175 22.43 -2.13 -30.15
N LEU A 176 23.31 -1.63 -29.31
CA LEU A 176 23.51 -2.18 -27.96
C LEU A 176 22.45 -1.62 -27.02
N ALA A 177 21.87 -2.49 -26.19
CA ALA A 177 20.91 -2.12 -25.17
C ALA A 177 21.62 -1.85 -23.82
N TYR A 178 21.27 -0.76 -23.20
CA TYR A 178 21.73 -0.37 -21.88
C TYR A 178 20.55 -0.24 -20.93
N VAL A 179 20.78 -0.59 -19.68
CA VAL A 179 19.79 -0.47 -18.61
C VAL A 179 20.29 0.54 -17.57
N ARG A 180 19.37 1.35 -17.08
CA ARG A 180 19.64 2.32 -16.02
C ARG A 180 18.56 2.21 -14.97
N ILE A 181 18.97 2.01 -13.72
CA ILE A 181 18.09 1.93 -12.57
C ILE A 181 18.23 3.23 -11.78
N ASP A 182 17.11 3.91 -11.51
CA ASP A 182 17.06 5.17 -10.73
C ASP A 182 18.07 6.23 -11.20
N ARG A 183 18.23 6.39 -12.52
CA ARG A 183 19.19 7.33 -13.12
C ARG A 183 20.65 7.07 -12.73
N ARG A 184 20.96 5.92 -12.15
CA ARG A 184 22.33 5.52 -11.86
C ARG A 184 23.09 5.16 -13.14
N ARG A 185 24.39 4.86 -12.99
CA ARG A 185 25.28 4.53 -14.11
C ARG A 185 24.70 3.43 -14.99
N LYS A 186 24.86 3.56 -16.31
CA LYS A 186 24.46 2.55 -17.29
C LYS A 186 25.16 1.22 -17.03
N LEU A 187 24.42 0.15 -17.07
CA LEU A 187 24.85 -1.23 -17.02
C LEU A 187 24.79 -1.83 -18.41
#